data_6d8e746305690e8d0150860006635dbc
#
_entry.id   6d8e746305690e8d0150860006635dbc
#
_cell.length_a   1.000
_cell.length_b   1.000
_cell.length_c   1.000
_cell.angle_alpha   90.00
_cell.angle_beta   90.00
_cell.angle_gamma   90.00
#
_symmetry.space_group_name_H-M   'P 1'
#
loop_
_entity.id
_entity.type
_entity.pdbx_description
1 polymer ?
#
loop_
_entity_poly.entity_id
_entity_poly.type
_entity_poly.pdbx_seq_one_letter_code
_entity_poly.pdbx_strand_id
1 'polypeptide(L)'
;MSVSPSSPAPTENPPAATEDLAWRKHIPALAAAVAGIREASDAWDAVSDSFCDTDGWPVDEQGYEDAKVKRDAEAWRHVEVFLDHGPEVLAGVRATARSADYAEGPLSEDLRWLRGIDATLEHAGQLQREWDQILALMDASMPGSRQLYEGRTKEERNADGWHYADELAIRGPALVRAAEHLVRRADAEQSAHTTRARAALARSASGLRGTMPASPPAPSAPGAPVPGRSR
;
A
#
# COMPACT_ATOMS: atom_id res chain seq x y z
N MET A 1 51.54 -10.36 25.46
CA MET A 1 51.08 -9.90 24.13
C MET A 1 49.89 -10.76 23.76
N SER A 2 48.67 -10.23 24.07
CA SER A 2 47.41 -10.93 23.79
C SER A 2 46.83 -10.39 22.47
N VAL A 3 46.69 -11.27 21.51
CA VAL A 3 46.07 -10.99 20.20
C VAL A 3 44.55 -11.18 20.36
N SER A 4 43.76 -10.10 20.24
CA SER A 4 42.31 -10.15 20.18
C SER A 4 41.84 -10.70 18.83
N PRO A 5 40.89 -11.62 18.78
CA PRO A 5 40.34 -12.07 17.52
C PRO A 5 39.39 -10.99 16.96
N SER A 6 39.59 -10.61 15.70
CA SER A 6 38.71 -9.73 14.92
C SER A 6 37.35 -10.41 14.75
N SER A 7 36.27 -9.73 15.20
CA SER A 7 34.90 -10.12 14.88
C SER A 7 34.66 -10.05 13.37
N PRO A 8 33.96 -11.05 12.79
CA PRO A 8 33.52 -10.97 11.40
C PRO A 8 32.46 -9.90 11.25
N ALA A 9 32.54 -9.13 10.17
CA ALA A 9 31.56 -8.12 9.78
C ALA A 9 30.18 -8.79 9.58
N PRO A 10 29.08 -8.08 9.92
CA PRO A 10 27.73 -8.61 9.67
C PRO A 10 27.57 -8.82 8.17
N THR A 11 27.28 -10.05 7.79
CA THR A 11 26.88 -10.40 6.42
C THR A 11 25.54 -9.72 6.16
N GLU A 12 25.52 -8.67 5.37
CA GLU A 12 24.29 -8.12 4.82
C GLU A 12 23.59 -9.24 4.04
N ASN A 13 22.51 -9.76 4.61
CA ASN A 13 21.62 -10.64 3.88
C ASN A 13 21.12 -9.87 2.65
N PRO A 14 21.20 -10.44 1.44
CA PRO A 14 20.57 -9.84 0.27
C PRO A 14 19.08 -9.66 0.58
N PRO A 15 18.45 -8.55 0.17
CA PRO A 15 17.05 -8.32 0.42
C PRO A 15 16.26 -9.51 -0.11
N ALA A 16 15.41 -10.07 0.75
CA ALA A 16 14.56 -11.19 0.44
C ALA A 16 13.86 -10.91 -0.90
N ALA A 17 14.02 -11.83 -1.83
CA ALA A 17 13.40 -11.76 -3.15
C ALA A 17 11.89 -11.51 -2.95
N THR A 18 11.45 -10.38 -3.46
CA THR A 18 10.08 -9.96 -3.73
C THR A 18 9.03 -10.83 -3.02
N GLU A 19 8.84 -10.61 -1.72
CA GLU A 19 7.59 -10.99 -1.10
C GLU A 19 6.54 -10.19 -1.88
N ASP A 20 5.68 -10.90 -2.58
CA ASP A 20 4.54 -10.35 -3.28
C ASP A 20 3.87 -9.36 -2.31
N LEU A 21 3.81 -8.07 -2.69
CA LEU A 21 3.29 -7.02 -1.83
C LEU A 21 1.80 -7.32 -1.58
N ALA A 22 1.51 -8.24 -0.67
CA ALA A 22 0.17 -8.79 -0.42
C ALA A 22 -0.86 -7.68 -0.17
N TRP A 23 -0.40 -6.58 0.47
CA TRP A 23 -1.21 -5.41 0.76
C TRP A 23 -1.61 -4.59 -0.50
N ARG A 24 -0.92 -4.77 -1.65
CA ARG A 24 -1.24 -4.02 -2.88
C ARG A 24 -2.67 -4.24 -3.37
N LYS A 25 -3.23 -5.40 -3.10
CA LYS A 25 -4.61 -5.76 -3.48
C LYS A 25 -5.68 -4.88 -2.82
N HIS A 26 -5.33 -4.22 -1.70
CA HIS A 26 -6.25 -3.37 -0.94
C HIS A 26 -6.22 -1.89 -1.36
N ILE A 27 -5.21 -1.47 -2.14
CA ILE A 27 -5.08 -0.08 -2.58
C ILE A 27 -6.34 0.43 -3.31
N PRO A 28 -6.93 -0.32 -4.27
CA PRO A 28 -8.12 0.14 -4.96
C PRO A 28 -9.33 0.32 -4.03
N ALA A 29 -9.46 -0.54 -3.00
CA ALA A 29 -10.54 -0.43 -2.02
C ALA A 29 -10.38 0.84 -1.17
N LEU A 30 -9.16 1.16 -0.71
CA LEU A 30 -8.89 2.41 0.03
C LEU A 30 -9.10 3.64 -0.84
N ALA A 31 -8.69 3.61 -2.12
CA ALA A 31 -8.93 4.71 -3.06
C ALA A 31 -10.43 4.95 -3.26
N ALA A 32 -11.21 3.89 -3.43
CA ALA A 32 -12.67 3.97 -3.54
C ALA A 32 -13.31 4.49 -2.24
N ALA A 33 -12.80 4.07 -1.08
CA ALA A 33 -13.30 4.56 0.21
C ALA A 33 -13.06 6.07 0.38
N VAL A 34 -11.88 6.59 0.02
CA VAL A 34 -11.62 8.04 0.01
C VAL A 34 -12.61 8.78 -0.89
N ALA A 35 -12.84 8.26 -2.10
CA ALA A 35 -13.78 8.89 -3.03
C ALA A 35 -15.21 8.86 -2.47
N GLY A 36 -15.64 7.73 -1.88
CA GLY A 36 -16.98 7.59 -1.33
C GLY A 36 -17.23 8.49 -0.11
N ILE A 37 -16.25 8.70 0.77
CA ILE A 37 -16.39 9.66 1.89
C ILE A 37 -16.60 11.08 1.34
N ARG A 38 -15.82 11.47 0.33
CA ARG A 38 -15.96 12.80 -0.29
C ARG A 38 -17.31 12.96 -0.98
N GLU A 39 -17.76 11.94 -1.70
CA GLU A 39 -19.07 11.94 -2.35
C GLU A 39 -20.21 12.09 -1.32
N ALA A 40 -20.10 11.42 -0.17
CA ALA A 40 -21.07 11.58 0.93
C ALA A 40 -21.08 13.01 1.50
N SER A 41 -19.89 13.63 1.65
CA SER A 41 -19.75 15.02 2.12
C SER A 41 -20.29 16.00 1.07
N ASP A 42 -19.90 15.83 -0.19
CA ASP A 42 -20.37 16.71 -1.30
C ASP A 42 -21.91 16.63 -1.47
N ALA A 43 -22.47 15.42 -1.32
CA ALA A 43 -23.91 15.21 -1.39
C ALA A 43 -24.65 15.89 -0.21
N TRP A 44 -24.05 15.88 0.97
CA TRP A 44 -24.56 16.60 2.14
C TRP A 44 -24.50 18.11 1.92
N ASP A 45 -23.37 18.66 1.49
CA ASP A 45 -23.19 20.09 1.24
C ASP A 45 -24.18 20.59 0.20
N ALA A 46 -24.50 19.78 -0.82
CA ALA A 46 -25.47 20.15 -1.85
C ALA A 46 -26.92 20.28 -1.35
N VAL A 47 -27.27 19.62 -0.23
CA VAL A 47 -28.66 19.62 0.28
C VAL A 47 -28.83 20.29 1.64
N SER A 48 -27.77 20.42 2.43
CA SER A 48 -27.85 20.97 3.79
C SER A 48 -28.46 22.37 3.84
N ASP A 49 -28.05 23.23 2.91
CA ASP A 49 -28.57 24.60 2.80
C ASP A 49 -30.06 24.64 2.47
N SER A 50 -30.60 23.61 1.80
CA SER A 50 -32.03 23.56 1.45
C SER A 50 -32.94 23.34 2.65
N PHE A 51 -32.40 22.88 3.77
CA PHE A 51 -33.13 22.69 5.03
C PHE A 51 -33.05 23.90 5.96
N CYS A 52 -32.24 24.91 5.60
CA CYS A 52 -31.96 26.06 6.45
C CYS A 52 -32.55 27.36 5.88
N ASP A 53 -32.80 28.33 6.76
CA ASP A 53 -33.12 29.71 6.34
C ASP A 53 -31.86 30.50 5.95
N THR A 54 -32.04 31.77 5.61
CA THR A 54 -30.95 32.68 5.22
C THR A 54 -29.93 32.94 6.32
N ASP A 55 -30.29 32.67 7.58
CA ASP A 55 -29.42 32.83 8.75
C ASP A 55 -28.75 31.50 9.15
N GLY A 56 -29.00 30.41 8.39
CA GLY A 56 -28.41 29.11 8.60
C GLY A 56 -29.13 28.25 9.68
N TRP A 57 -30.35 28.63 10.08
CA TRP A 57 -31.15 27.84 11.02
C TRP A 57 -32.03 26.83 10.29
N PRO A 58 -32.10 25.59 10.75
CA PRO A 58 -32.97 24.59 10.16
C PRO A 58 -34.44 25.00 10.25
N VAL A 59 -35.09 25.09 9.08
CA VAL A 59 -36.54 25.31 8.97
C VAL A 59 -37.30 24.00 8.73
N ASP A 60 -36.59 22.98 8.24
CA ASP A 60 -37.03 21.59 8.19
C ASP A 60 -36.07 20.75 9.04
N GLU A 61 -36.28 20.77 10.34
CA GLU A 61 -35.43 20.12 11.33
C GLU A 61 -35.36 18.60 11.11
N GLN A 62 -36.50 17.97 10.75
CA GLN A 62 -36.57 16.55 10.49
C GLN A 62 -35.82 16.17 9.21
N GLY A 63 -36.02 16.91 8.12
CA GLY A 63 -35.32 16.68 6.87
C GLY A 63 -33.81 16.86 7.02
N TYR A 64 -33.39 17.86 7.80
CA TYR A 64 -31.97 18.09 8.14
C TYR A 64 -31.34 16.89 8.88
N GLU A 65 -31.99 16.42 9.97
CA GLU A 65 -31.47 15.32 10.76
C GLU A 65 -31.49 13.99 9.95
N ASP A 66 -32.52 13.71 9.17
CA ASP A 66 -32.60 12.51 8.33
C ASP A 66 -31.47 12.48 7.28
N ALA A 67 -31.20 13.62 6.65
CA ALA A 67 -30.12 13.75 5.67
C ALA A 67 -28.74 13.61 6.33
N LYS A 68 -28.56 14.15 7.53
CA LYS A 68 -27.34 13.98 8.34
C LYS A 68 -27.08 12.52 8.71
N VAL A 69 -28.10 11.82 9.22
CA VAL A 69 -28.01 10.38 9.54
C VAL A 69 -27.60 9.58 8.31
N LYS A 70 -28.17 9.90 7.14
CA LYS A 70 -27.81 9.25 5.89
C LYS A 70 -26.34 9.50 5.50
N ARG A 71 -25.87 10.76 5.60
CA ARG A 71 -24.46 11.12 5.35
C ARG A 71 -23.53 10.31 6.26
N ASP A 72 -23.83 10.32 7.57
CA ASP A 72 -22.97 9.68 8.57
C ASP A 72 -22.91 8.16 8.36
N ALA A 73 -24.03 7.54 8.01
CA ALA A 73 -24.08 6.11 7.68
C ALA A 73 -23.30 5.78 6.40
N GLU A 74 -23.39 6.62 5.38
CA GLU A 74 -22.65 6.44 4.13
C GLU A 74 -21.15 6.59 4.37
N ALA A 75 -20.73 7.68 5.04
CA ALA A 75 -19.33 7.93 5.37
C ALA A 75 -18.73 6.80 6.22
N TRP A 76 -19.46 6.31 7.23
CA TRP A 76 -18.97 5.24 8.10
C TRP A 76 -18.69 3.93 7.36
N ARG A 77 -19.49 3.58 6.36
CA ARG A 77 -19.21 2.38 5.53
C ARG A 77 -17.81 2.43 4.89
N HIS A 78 -17.34 3.60 4.54
CA HIS A 78 -16.01 3.81 3.99
C HIS A 78 -14.92 3.82 5.07
N VAL A 79 -15.24 4.27 6.29
CA VAL A 79 -14.36 4.11 7.46
C VAL A 79 -14.12 2.63 7.76
N GLU A 80 -15.15 1.79 7.69
CA GLU A 80 -15.02 0.33 7.88
C GLU A 80 -14.04 -0.28 6.86
N VAL A 81 -14.06 0.14 5.60
CA VAL A 81 -13.06 -0.30 4.60
C VAL A 81 -11.63 0.06 5.02
N PHE A 82 -11.45 1.25 5.59
CA PHE A 82 -10.16 1.65 6.14
C PHE A 82 -9.76 0.85 7.38
N LEU A 83 -10.69 0.52 8.26
CA LEU A 83 -10.43 -0.32 9.43
C LEU A 83 -10.01 -1.74 9.02
N ASP A 84 -10.63 -2.30 7.97
CA ASP A 84 -10.34 -3.64 7.48
C ASP A 84 -9.00 -3.75 6.74
N HIS A 85 -8.62 -2.73 5.97
CA HIS A 85 -7.50 -2.81 5.04
C HIS A 85 -6.37 -1.82 5.32
N GLY A 86 -6.69 -0.71 5.97
CA GLY A 86 -5.73 0.37 6.25
C GLY A 86 -4.50 -0.08 7.02
N PRO A 87 -4.63 -0.84 8.11
CA PRO A 87 -3.48 -1.29 8.90
C PRO A 87 -2.49 -2.14 8.10
N GLU A 88 -2.98 -3.04 7.22
CA GLU A 88 -2.11 -3.87 6.37
C GLU A 88 -1.36 -3.02 5.34
N VAL A 89 -2.05 -2.06 4.70
CA VAL A 89 -1.43 -1.15 3.73
C VAL A 89 -0.44 -0.21 4.41
N LEU A 90 -0.76 0.37 5.58
CA LEU A 90 0.15 1.21 6.37
C LEU A 90 1.43 0.47 6.76
N ALA A 91 1.31 -0.76 7.26
CA ALA A 91 2.45 -1.60 7.60
C ALA A 91 3.30 -1.90 6.36
N GLY A 92 2.66 -2.25 5.24
CA GLY A 92 3.32 -2.52 3.97
C GLY A 92 4.06 -1.32 3.39
N VAL A 93 3.44 -0.14 3.41
CA VAL A 93 4.07 1.11 2.97
C VAL A 93 5.30 1.41 3.82
N ARG A 94 5.22 1.29 5.15
CA ARG A 94 6.36 1.53 6.06
C ARG A 94 7.49 0.54 5.87
N ALA A 95 7.18 -0.73 5.67
CA ALA A 95 8.17 -1.77 5.43
C ALA A 95 8.89 -1.59 4.08
N THR A 96 8.21 -1.02 3.08
CA THR A 96 8.73 -0.85 1.71
C THR A 96 9.43 0.49 1.53
N ALA A 97 9.06 1.54 2.30
CA ALA A 97 9.66 2.85 2.25
C ALA A 97 11.11 2.82 2.76
N ARG A 98 12.00 3.53 2.07
CA ARG A 98 13.42 3.68 2.43
C ARG A 98 13.62 4.93 3.28
N SER A 99 14.70 5.00 4.05
CA SER A 99 15.02 6.20 4.84
C SER A 99 15.07 7.48 4.00
N ALA A 100 15.54 7.39 2.77
CA ALA A 100 15.59 8.52 1.84
C ALA A 100 14.19 9.04 1.46
N ASP A 101 13.17 8.17 1.40
CA ASP A 101 11.80 8.55 1.05
C ASP A 101 11.16 9.47 2.12
N TYR A 102 11.65 9.40 3.38
CA TYR A 102 11.19 10.26 4.47
C TYR A 102 11.90 11.62 4.51
N ALA A 103 13.12 11.70 4.00
CA ALA A 103 13.93 12.91 4.06
C ALA A 103 13.55 13.90 2.96
N GLU A 104 13.55 13.43 1.71
CA GLU A 104 13.29 14.26 0.53
C GLU A 104 12.61 13.41 -0.56
N GLY A 105 11.92 14.09 -1.47
CA GLY A 105 11.32 13.46 -2.64
C GLY A 105 9.80 13.47 -2.65
N PRO A 106 9.20 12.85 -3.67
CA PRO A 106 7.75 12.93 -3.92
C PRO A 106 6.89 12.26 -2.84
N LEU A 107 7.48 11.36 -2.04
CA LEU A 107 6.78 10.62 -0.98
C LEU A 107 6.89 11.27 0.39
N SER A 108 7.85 12.16 0.64
CA SER A 108 8.17 12.63 1.99
C SER A 108 6.99 13.32 2.68
N GLU A 109 6.16 14.03 1.94
CA GLU A 109 4.95 14.66 2.46
C GLU A 109 3.87 13.62 2.76
N ASP A 110 3.59 12.72 1.83
CA ASP A 110 2.59 11.66 2.02
C ASP A 110 2.95 10.77 3.22
N LEU A 111 4.23 10.39 3.36
CA LEU A 111 4.70 9.57 4.49
C LEU A 111 4.56 10.27 5.85
N ARG A 112 4.59 11.61 5.90
CA ARG A 112 4.33 12.37 7.14
C ARG A 112 2.88 12.23 7.63
N TRP A 113 1.93 12.11 6.71
CA TRP A 113 0.51 11.95 7.04
C TRP A 113 0.17 10.58 7.65
N LEU A 114 1.01 9.53 7.43
CA LEU A 114 0.71 8.17 7.86
C LEU A 114 0.50 8.03 9.38
N ARG A 115 1.20 8.84 10.19
CA ARG A 115 1.00 8.82 11.64
C ARG A 115 -0.40 9.31 12.03
N GLY A 116 -0.90 10.33 11.34
CA GLY A 116 -2.25 10.82 11.56
C GLY A 116 -3.30 9.78 11.19
N ILE A 117 -3.08 9.05 10.09
CA ILE A 117 -3.98 7.96 9.67
C ILE A 117 -4.02 6.84 10.70
N ASP A 118 -2.86 6.44 11.27
CA ASP A 118 -2.86 5.44 12.36
C ASP A 118 -3.73 5.87 13.52
N ALA A 119 -3.55 7.11 14.01
CA ALA A 119 -4.31 7.62 15.14
C ALA A 119 -5.82 7.65 14.83
N THR A 120 -6.18 8.08 13.61
CA THR A 120 -7.58 8.08 13.16
C THR A 120 -8.16 6.66 13.16
N LEU A 121 -7.42 5.67 12.62
CA LEU A 121 -7.88 4.27 12.59
C LEU A 121 -7.95 3.64 13.97
N GLU A 122 -7.01 3.97 14.86
CA GLU A 122 -7.03 3.50 16.24
C GLU A 122 -8.29 3.99 16.98
N HIS A 123 -8.58 5.29 16.88
CA HIS A 123 -9.75 5.89 17.53
C HIS A 123 -11.08 5.40 16.93
N ALA A 124 -11.17 5.35 15.59
CA ALA A 124 -12.36 4.82 14.91
C ALA A 124 -12.61 3.34 15.27
N GLY A 125 -11.54 2.53 15.31
CA GLY A 125 -11.64 1.13 15.74
C GLY A 125 -11.99 0.99 17.24
N GLN A 126 -11.56 1.93 18.09
CA GLN A 126 -11.97 1.96 19.48
C GLN A 126 -13.46 2.30 19.60
N LEU A 127 -13.94 3.32 18.91
CA LEU A 127 -15.34 3.69 18.87
C LEU A 127 -16.22 2.50 18.43
N GLN A 128 -15.83 1.80 17.37
CA GLN A 128 -16.56 0.62 16.92
C GLN A 128 -16.64 -0.46 18.01
N ARG A 129 -15.53 -0.77 18.66
CA ARG A 129 -15.51 -1.77 19.75
C ARG A 129 -16.36 -1.37 20.95
N GLU A 130 -16.37 -0.11 21.32
CA GLU A 130 -17.18 0.41 22.42
C GLU A 130 -18.67 0.23 22.14
N TRP A 131 -19.13 0.57 20.95
CA TRP A 131 -20.52 0.37 20.55
C TRP A 131 -20.90 -1.12 20.43
N ASP A 132 -20.00 -1.97 19.95
CA ASP A 132 -20.22 -3.44 19.92
C ASP A 132 -20.34 -4.01 21.34
N GLN A 133 -19.55 -3.49 22.29
CA GLN A 133 -19.66 -3.88 23.71
C GLN A 133 -20.98 -3.43 24.34
N ILE A 134 -21.46 -2.22 24.05
CA ILE A 134 -22.76 -1.72 24.50
C ILE A 134 -23.87 -2.63 24.03
N LEU A 135 -23.88 -2.99 22.73
CA LEU A 135 -24.86 -3.91 22.16
C LEU A 135 -24.80 -5.29 22.82
N ALA A 136 -23.60 -5.81 23.08
CA ALA A 136 -23.43 -7.10 23.75
C ALA A 136 -23.94 -7.07 25.20
N LEU A 137 -23.69 -5.99 25.96
CA LEU A 137 -24.20 -5.80 27.31
C LEU A 137 -25.73 -5.69 27.36
N MET A 138 -26.30 -4.96 26.39
CA MET A 138 -27.77 -4.85 26.27
C MET A 138 -28.41 -6.22 26.01
N ASP A 139 -27.84 -7.01 25.09
CA ASP A 139 -28.35 -8.32 24.75
C ASP A 139 -28.19 -9.33 25.89
N ALA A 140 -27.11 -9.24 26.67
CA ALA A 140 -26.88 -10.04 27.86
C ALA A 140 -27.89 -9.70 28.99
N SER A 141 -28.29 -8.41 29.09
CA SER A 141 -29.24 -7.94 30.10
C SER A 141 -30.71 -8.25 29.72
N MET A 142 -31.00 -8.16 28.44
CA MET A 142 -32.34 -8.40 27.87
C MET A 142 -32.19 -9.10 26.53
N PRO A 143 -32.32 -10.44 26.48
CA PRO A 143 -32.15 -11.21 25.25
C PRO A 143 -33.08 -10.72 24.12
N GLY A 144 -32.48 -10.51 22.93
CA GLY A 144 -33.19 -9.96 21.77
C GLY A 144 -33.15 -8.44 21.67
N SER A 145 -32.62 -7.73 22.67
CA SER A 145 -32.50 -6.27 22.64
C SER A 145 -31.56 -5.80 21.52
N ARG A 146 -30.54 -6.57 21.18
CA ARG A 146 -29.64 -6.27 20.06
C ARG A 146 -30.41 -6.04 18.76
N GLN A 147 -31.37 -6.91 18.44
CA GLN A 147 -32.15 -6.79 17.21
C GLN A 147 -33.05 -5.55 17.21
N LEU A 148 -33.52 -5.13 18.40
CA LEU A 148 -34.40 -3.97 18.54
C LEU A 148 -33.64 -2.65 18.42
N TYR A 149 -32.42 -2.60 18.93
CA TYR A 149 -31.66 -1.35 19.07
C TYR A 149 -30.47 -1.22 18.11
N GLU A 150 -30.13 -2.26 17.35
CA GLU A 150 -28.97 -2.26 16.44
C GLU A 150 -29.00 -1.09 15.44
N GLY A 151 -30.15 -0.78 14.86
CA GLY A 151 -30.29 0.35 13.93
C GLY A 151 -29.93 1.66 14.59
N ARG A 152 -30.57 1.98 15.73
CA ARG A 152 -30.30 3.22 16.45
C ARG A 152 -28.85 3.30 16.98
N THR A 153 -28.33 2.20 17.47
CA THR A 153 -26.94 2.15 17.96
C THR A 153 -25.94 2.42 16.84
N LYS A 154 -26.22 1.93 15.63
CA LYS A 154 -25.40 2.25 14.44
C LYS A 154 -25.51 3.71 14.06
N GLU A 155 -26.68 4.33 14.11
CA GLU A 155 -26.87 5.75 13.85
C GLU A 155 -26.07 6.61 14.82
N GLU A 156 -26.16 6.34 16.13
CA GLU A 156 -25.40 7.06 17.16
C GLU A 156 -23.88 6.87 16.96
N ARG A 157 -23.42 5.62 16.72
CA ARG A 157 -22.01 5.37 16.40
C ARG A 157 -21.55 6.17 15.20
N ASN A 158 -22.34 6.19 14.12
CA ASN A 158 -22.00 6.90 12.89
C ASN A 158 -21.94 8.41 13.15
N ALA A 159 -22.88 8.94 13.93
CA ALA A 159 -22.88 10.35 14.34
C ALA A 159 -21.66 10.71 15.21
N ASP A 160 -21.25 9.82 16.12
CA ASP A 160 -20.03 10.02 16.92
C ASP A 160 -18.75 9.92 16.04
N GLY A 161 -18.79 9.10 15.00
CA GLY A 161 -17.63 8.75 14.18
C GLY A 161 -17.44 9.55 12.91
N TRP A 162 -18.38 10.44 12.53
CA TRP A 162 -18.30 11.15 11.24
C TRP A 162 -16.99 11.92 11.03
N HIS A 163 -16.43 12.51 12.09
CA HIS A 163 -15.17 13.26 12.02
C HIS A 163 -13.96 12.39 11.65
N TYR A 164 -14.00 11.07 11.94
CA TYR A 164 -12.95 10.16 11.46
C TYR A 164 -13.04 9.93 9.94
N ALA A 165 -14.26 9.92 9.40
CA ALA A 165 -14.45 9.89 7.95
C ALA A 165 -13.85 11.15 7.29
N ASP A 166 -14.13 12.34 7.85
CA ASP A 166 -13.59 13.60 7.36
C ASP A 166 -12.04 13.63 7.41
N GLU A 167 -11.46 13.17 8.52
CA GLU A 167 -10.00 13.02 8.61
C GLU A 167 -9.42 12.07 7.56
N LEU A 168 -10.11 10.95 7.29
CA LEU A 168 -9.69 10.01 6.25
C LEU A 168 -9.90 10.54 4.83
N ALA A 169 -10.91 11.38 4.60
CA ALA A 169 -11.08 12.10 3.32
C ALA A 169 -9.91 13.04 3.03
N ILE A 170 -9.34 13.66 4.07
CA ILE A 170 -8.20 14.59 3.96
C ILE A 170 -6.87 13.82 3.83
N ARG A 171 -6.63 12.85 4.71
CA ARG A 171 -5.32 12.18 4.85
C ARG A 171 -5.21 10.87 4.07
N GLY A 172 -6.32 10.16 3.86
CA GLY A 172 -6.35 8.88 3.17
C GLY A 172 -5.72 8.89 1.78
N PRO A 173 -5.89 9.95 0.96
CA PRO A 173 -5.21 10.07 -0.33
C PRO A 173 -3.69 9.97 -0.25
N ALA A 174 -3.08 10.43 0.84
CA ALA A 174 -1.63 10.32 1.04
C ALA A 174 -1.18 8.86 1.16
N LEU A 175 -1.94 8.03 1.90
CA LEU A 175 -1.66 6.60 1.99
C LEU A 175 -1.78 5.91 0.62
N VAL A 176 -2.85 6.22 -0.12
CA VAL A 176 -3.08 5.64 -1.46
C VAL A 176 -1.95 6.01 -2.41
N ARG A 177 -1.58 7.30 -2.51
CA ARG A 177 -0.48 7.77 -3.38
C ARG A 177 0.86 7.15 -3.01
N ALA A 178 1.18 7.10 -1.70
CA ALA A 178 2.41 6.49 -1.22
C ALA A 178 2.45 5.00 -1.59
N ALA A 179 1.37 4.28 -1.36
CA ALA A 179 1.24 2.86 -1.67
C ALA A 179 1.42 2.60 -3.18
N GLU A 180 0.71 3.32 -4.04
CA GLU A 180 0.84 3.21 -5.50
C GLU A 180 2.25 3.52 -6.00
N HIS A 181 2.89 4.55 -5.43
CA HIS A 181 4.26 4.90 -5.82
C HIS A 181 5.24 3.78 -5.49
N LEU A 182 5.14 3.21 -4.29
CA LEU A 182 6.01 2.12 -3.84
C LEU A 182 5.82 0.85 -4.67
N VAL A 183 4.57 0.53 -5.04
CA VAL A 183 4.26 -0.59 -5.94
C VAL A 183 4.87 -0.35 -7.32
N ARG A 184 4.66 0.81 -7.93
CA ARG A 184 5.27 1.14 -9.24
C ARG A 184 6.79 1.06 -9.20
N ARG A 185 7.43 1.52 -8.12
CA ARG A 185 8.89 1.41 -7.94
C ARG A 185 9.33 -0.05 -7.87
N ALA A 186 8.66 -0.88 -7.09
CA ALA A 186 8.97 -2.30 -6.96
C ALA A 186 8.84 -3.03 -8.31
N ASP A 187 7.75 -2.78 -9.04
CA ASP A 187 7.51 -3.37 -10.37
C ASP A 187 8.60 -2.95 -11.38
N ALA A 188 9.05 -1.68 -11.35
CA ALA A 188 10.13 -1.18 -12.19
C ALA A 188 11.49 -1.83 -11.85
N GLU A 189 11.81 -1.98 -10.57
CA GLU A 189 13.03 -2.65 -10.11
C GLU A 189 13.05 -4.13 -10.52
N GLN A 190 11.93 -4.83 -10.36
CA GLN A 190 11.76 -6.21 -10.79
C GLN A 190 11.94 -6.38 -12.30
N SER A 191 11.32 -5.51 -13.10
CA SER A 191 11.45 -5.51 -14.56
C SER A 191 12.89 -5.27 -14.98
N ALA A 192 13.59 -4.33 -14.35
CA ALA A 192 15.00 -4.06 -14.63
C ALA A 192 15.91 -5.23 -14.23
N HIS A 193 15.61 -5.91 -13.12
CA HIS A 193 16.33 -7.11 -12.70
C HIS A 193 16.15 -8.25 -13.71
N THR A 194 14.92 -8.53 -14.11
CA THR A 194 14.59 -9.56 -15.11
C THR A 194 15.29 -9.31 -16.44
N THR A 195 15.31 -8.05 -16.89
CA THR A 195 15.98 -7.65 -18.12
C THR A 195 17.49 -7.86 -18.03
N ARG A 196 18.11 -7.48 -16.91
CA ARG A 196 19.55 -7.70 -16.67
C ARG A 196 19.90 -9.19 -16.62
N ALA A 197 19.06 -10.00 -15.94
CA ALA A 197 19.26 -11.45 -15.89
C ALA A 197 19.18 -12.10 -17.28
N ARG A 198 18.19 -11.73 -18.09
CA ARG A 198 18.07 -12.20 -19.48
C ARG A 198 19.27 -11.82 -20.33
N ALA A 199 19.74 -10.58 -20.23
CA ALA A 199 20.93 -10.12 -20.97
C ALA A 199 22.22 -10.84 -20.52
N ALA A 200 22.35 -11.17 -19.22
CA ALA A 200 23.47 -11.97 -18.72
C ALA A 200 23.44 -13.40 -19.28
N LEU A 201 22.29 -14.06 -19.26
CA LEU A 201 22.10 -15.39 -19.84
C LEU A 201 22.41 -15.43 -21.34
N ALA A 202 21.95 -14.43 -22.12
CA ALA A 202 22.23 -14.33 -23.55
C ALA A 202 23.72 -14.20 -23.83
N ARG A 203 24.46 -13.41 -23.04
CA ARG A 203 25.92 -13.28 -23.15
C ARG A 203 26.65 -14.60 -22.85
N SER A 204 26.23 -15.32 -21.79
CA SER A 204 26.79 -16.61 -21.43
C SER A 204 26.57 -17.66 -22.53
N ALA A 205 25.38 -17.69 -23.14
CA ALA A 205 25.07 -18.59 -24.23
C ALA A 205 25.89 -18.28 -25.50
N SER A 206 26.18 -17.01 -25.78
CA SER A 206 27.02 -16.60 -26.91
C SER A 206 28.51 -16.95 -26.70
N GLY A 207 29.00 -16.87 -25.47
CA GLY A 207 30.38 -17.23 -25.09
C GLY A 207 30.68 -18.73 -25.27
N LEU A 208 29.70 -19.61 -25.12
CA LEU A 208 29.84 -21.05 -25.31
C LEU A 208 29.92 -21.47 -26.79
N ARG A 209 29.48 -20.62 -27.71
CA ARG A 209 29.60 -20.89 -29.18
C ARG A 209 30.92 -20.47 -29.77
N GLY A 210 31.76 -19.70 -29.04
CA GLY A 210 33.01 -19.12 -29.53
C GLY A 210 34.28 -19.93 -29.29
N THR A 211 34.23 -21.03 -28.55
CA THR A 211 35.40 -21.88 -28.28
C THR A 211 35.29 -23.26 -28.95
N MET A 212 35.20 -23.24 -30.25
CA MET A 212 35.71 -24.42 -31.01
C MET A 212 37.24 -24.28 -30.96
N PRO A 213 38.01 -25.27 -30.43
CA PRO A 213 39.45 -25.23 -30.51
C PRO A 213 39.81 -25.24 -31.99
N ALA A 214 40.60 -24.25 -32.41
CA ALA A 214 41.20 -24.25 -33.74
C ALA A 214 41.94 -25.58 -33.92
N SER A 215 41.61 -26.36 -34.95
CA SER A 215 42.33 -27.59 -35.32
C SER A 215 43.82 -27.26 -35.44
N PRO A 216 44.73 -28.05 -34.88
CA PRO A 216 46.16 -27.84 -35.02
C PRO A 216 46.55 -27.85 -36.51
N PRO A 217 47.43 -26.97 -36.98
CA PRO A 217 47.90 -26.96 -38.36
C PRO A 217 48.51 -28.34 -38.74
N ALA A 218 48.11 -28.86 -39.87
CA ALA A 218 48.66 -30.10 -40.40
C ALA A 218 50.20 -30.01 -40.54
N PRO A 219 50.95 -31.08 -40.21
CA PRO A 219 52.41 -31.08 -40.34
C PRO A 219 52.79 -30.95 -41.84
N SER A 220 53.64 -29.96 -42.13
CA SER A 220 54.24 -29.73 -43.45
C SER A 220 54.95 -31.00 -43.92
N ALA A 221 54.66 -31.52 -45.09
CA ALA A 221 55.35 -32.65 -45.72
C ALA A 221 56.81 -32.31 -46.00
N PRO A 222 57.76 -33.25 -45.80
CA PRO A 222 59.18 -33.03 -46.09
C PRO A 222 59.40 -32.87 -47.59
N GLY A 223 60.17 -31.81 -47.95
CA GLY A 223 60.49 -31.47 -49.34
C GLY A 223 61.26 -32.57 -50.04
N ALA A 224 60.84 -32.80 -51.27
CA ALA A 224 61.51 -33.72 -52.19
C ALA A 224 62.95 -33.22 -52.53
N PRO A 225 63.91 -34.11 -52.75
CA PRO A 225 65.28 -33.73 -53.05
C PRO A 225 65.39 -33.23 -54.53
N VAL A 226 66.12 -32.12 -54.70
CA VAL A 226 66.47 -31.54 -55.98
C VAL A 226 67.56 -32.38 -56.68
N PRO A 227 67.42 -32.81 -57.95
CA PRO A 227 68.44 -33.52 -58.65
C PRO A 227 69.60 -32.60 -59.05
N GLY A 228 70.77 -33.00 -58.65
CA GLY A 228 72.05 -32.33 -58.99
C GLY A 228 72.29 -32.40 -60.50
N ARG A 229 72.69 -31.24 -61.06
CA ARG A 229 73.30 -31.16 -62.39
C ARG A 229 74.78 -31.20 -62.24
N SER A 230 75.42 -32.22 -62.85
CA SER A 230 76.85 -32.35 -63.14
C SER A 230 77.25 -31.32 -64.19
N ARG A 231 78.25 -30.59 -63.91
CA ARG A 231 79.50 -30.35 -64.64
C ARG A 231 80.44 -29.51 -63.80
#